data_54f67a4e6f8523402d0b3cbeb9f5bc74
#
_entry.id   54f67a4e6f8523402d0b3cbeb9f5bc74
#
_cell.length_a   1.000
_cell.length_b   1.000
_cell.length_c   1.000
_cell.angle_alpha   90.00
_cell.angle_beta   90.00
_cell.angle_gamma   90.00
#
_symmetry.space_group_name_H-M   'P 1'
#
loop_
_entity.id
_entity.type
_entity.pdbx_description
1 polymer ?
#
loop_
_entity_poly.entity_id
_entity_poly.type
_entity_poly.pdbx_seq_one_letter_code
_entity_poly.pdbx_strand_id
1 'polypeptide(L)'
;KHYIGLHNESTNKKAAKAAAFVCFKPATVYGGEFFIADGERIFRDLDPAVIKELYEKQVRISAVNLDLDVLGNLPGGFKETAMDKATELVDKTIIPKFDMDFELIWGTDGNDMRLQAIEEVQSPVNRHPDTGRPAWFCNMHNQARFLRDRRPCAVPEVGMTDIYFGDLSLIPGEMLSHVNKVCEDNIVHVPMKAGDVLLCDNYRVLHGRDIFEGDRLHAVSWFGDEKADVADTGGKPGDVLNNLLNTFLVGK
;
A
#
# COMPACT_ATOMS: atom_id res chain seq x y z
N LYS A 1 7.86 1.97 18.70
CA LYS A 1 6.93 1.30 17.76
C LYS A 1 7.36 1.57 16.32
N HIS A 2 6.98 0.71 15.38
CA HIS A 2 7.45 0.76 14.00
C HIS A 2 6.95 1.98 13.21
N TYR A 3 7.67 2.33 12.17
CA TYR A 3 7.29 3.33 11.17
C TYR A 3 6.10 2.83 10.35
N ILE A 4 5.19 3.73 9.98
CA ILE A 4 4.14 3.48 9.01
C ILE A 4 4.38 4.42 7.83
N GLY A 5 4.70 3.85 6.66
CA GLY A 5 4.98 4.63 5.46
C GLY A 5 3.74 5.30 4.87
N LEU A 6 3.93 6.11 3.84
CA LEU A 6 2.83 6.75 3.12
C LEU A 6 1.89 5.72 2.51
N HIS A 7 0.61 5.87 2.76
CA HIS A 7 -0.48 5.05 2.24
C HIS A 7 -1.78 5.84 2.17
N ASN A 8 -2.73 5.33 1.40
CA ASN A 8 -4.11 5.78 1.40
C ASN A 8 -4.97 4.75 2.14
N GLU A 9 -6.08 5.18 2.71
CA GLU A 9 -7.10 4.29 3.27
C GLU A 9 -7.92 3.69 2.12
N SER A 10 -7.58 2.47 1.74
CA SER A 10 -8.26 1.77 0.65
C SER A 10 -8.23 0.26 0.85
N THR A 11 -9.29 -0.38 0.37
CA THR A 11 -9.27 -1.78 -0.05
C THR A 11 -9.29 -1.80 -1.58
N ASN A 12 -9.01 -2.94 -2.21
CA ASN A 12 -9.13 -3.06 -3.67
C ASN A 12 -10.57 -2.77 -4.18
N LYS A 13 -11.57 -2.87 -3.31
CA LYS A 13 -12.99 -2.63 -3.65
C LYS A 13 -13.49 -1.25 -3.30
N LYS A 14 -12.92 -0.61 -2.27
CA LYS A 14 -13.42 0.66 -1.73
C LYS A 14 -12.27 1.55 -1.29
N ALA A 15 -12.38 2.83 -1.59
CA ALA A 15 -11.54 3.86 -1.00
C ALA A 15 -12.42 4.85 -0.24
N ALA A 16 -11.99 5.21 0.98
CA ALA A 16 -12.63 6.28 1.70
C ALA A 16 -12.46 7.60 0.92
N LYS A 17 -13.49 8.44 0.85
CA LYS A 17 -13.41 9.76 0.22
C LYS A 17 -12.53 10.69 1.06
N ALA A 18 -12.71 10.64 2.37
CA ALA A 18 -11.93 11.43 3.31
C ALA A 18 -11.58 10.60 4.55
N ALA A 19 -10.48 10.94 5.19
CA ALA A 19 -10.07 10.38 6.46
C ALA A 19 -9.83 11.50 7.47
N ALA A 20 -10.38 11.37 8.68
CA ALA A 20 -10.12 12.26 9.79
C ALA A 20 -9.27 11.55 10.84
N PHE A 21 -8.17 12.18 11.21
CA PHE A 21 -7.27 11.70 12.24
C PHE A 21 -7.38 12.60 13.47
N VAL A 22 -7.74 12.02 14.60
CA VAL A 22 -7.96 12.77 15.86
C VAL A 22 -6.83 12.42 16.82
N CYS A 23 -6.12 13.42 17.31
CA CYS A 23 -5.11 13.25 18.33
C CYS A 23 -5.74 13.40 19.72
N PHE A 24 -5.92 12.31 20.45
CA PHE A 24 -6.30 12.36 21.86
C PHE A 24 -5.09 12.52 22.77
N LYS A 25 -3.98 11.90 22.42
CA LYS A 25 -2.74 11.94 23.17
C LYS A 25 -1.55 11.79 22.19
N PRO A 26 -0.69 12.80 22.06
CA PRO A 26 0.57 12.65 21.33
C PRO A 26 1.51 11.67 22.05
N ALA A 27 2.58 11.24 21.38
CA ALA A 27 3.56 10.35 22.00
C ALA A 27 4.17 11.01 23.26
N THR A 28 4.27 10.23 24.35
CA THR A 28 4.66 10.78 25.67
C THR A 28 6.17 10.90 25.87
N VAL A 29 6.97 10.20 25.05
CA VAL A 29 8.44 10.23 25.17
C VAL A 29 9.04 10.94 23.95
N TYR A 30 8.90 10.37 22.74
CA TYR A 30 9.33 11.03 21.50
C TYR A 30 8.61 10.48 20.28
N GLY A 31 8.69 11.22 19.17
CA GLY A 31 8.25 10.81 17.83
C GLY A 31 6.75 10.67 17.68
N GLY A 32 6.33 9.83 16.74
CA GLY A 32 4.92 9.56 16.44
C GLY A 32 4.24 10.69 15.70
N GLU A 33 5.03 11.61 15.12
CA GLU A 33 4.50 12.67 14.28
C GLU A 33 3.77 12.08 13.08
N PHE A 34 2.64 12.68 12.80
CA PHE A 34 1.90 12.38 11.61
C PHE A 34 2.56 13.08 10.43
N PHE A 35 2.56 12.46 9.27
CA PHE A 35 3.02 13.10 8.05
C PHE A 35 2.09 12.78 6.89
N ILE A 36 2.07 13.69 5.92
CA ILE A 36 1.24 13.61 4.73
C ILE A 36 2.09 13.90 3.49
N ALA A 37 1.59 13.46 2.34
CA ALA A 37 2.14 13.83 1.04
C ALA A 37 1.02 13.98 0.00
N ASP A 38 1.18 14.92 -0.91
CA ASP A 38 0.25 15.17 -2.03
C ASP A 38 0.51 14.19 -3.16
N GLY A 39 -0.42 13.28 -3.43
CA GLY A 39 -0.33 12.29 -4.49
C GLY A 39 -0.25 12.89 -5.90
N GLU A 40 -0.84 14.07 -6.15
CA GLU A 40 -0.67 14.80 -7.43
C GLU A 40 0.78 15.28 -7.59
N ARG A 41 1.44 15.71 -6.49
CA ARG A 41 2.86 16.09 -6.53
C ARG A 41 3.76 14.90 -6.71
N ILE A 42 3.54 13.81 -5.97
CA ILE A 42 4.28 12.56 -6.14
C ILE A 42 4.18 12.10 -7.59
N PHE A 43 2.98 12.04 -8.16
CA PHE A 43 2.78 11.66 -9.57
C PHE A 43 3.60 12.54 -10.53
N ARG A 44 3.62 13.86 -10.32
CA ARG A 44 4.35 14.80 -11.18
C ARG A 44 5.87 14.69 -11.03
N ASP A 45 6.36 14.39 -9.83
CA ASP A 45 7.77 14.38 -9.48
C ASP A 45 8.43 13.00 -9.76
N LEU A 46 7.63 11.93 -9.97
CA LEU A 46 8.11 10.62 -10.41
C LEU A 46 8.63 10.67 -11.86
N ASP A 47 9.66 9.86 -12.14
CA ASP A 47 10.16 9.66 -13.50
C ASP A 47 9.02 9.09 -14.39
N PRO A 48 8.73 9.73 -15.53
CA PRO A 48 7.70 9.25 -16.46
C PRO A 48 7.89 7.81 -16.93
N ALA A 49 9.12 7.31 -17.04
CA ALA A 49 9.39 5.93 -17.42
C ALA A 49 9.00 4.96 -16.30
N VAL A 50 9.25 5.33 -15.05
CA VAL A 50 8.82 4.55 -13.87
C VAL A 50 7.30 4.52 -13.77
N ILE A 51 6.63 5.67 -13.92
CA ILE A 51 5.15 5.73 -13.94
C ILE A 51 4.59 4.84 -15.04
N LYS A 52 5.16 4.95 -16.25
CA LYS A 52 4.70 4.18 -17.40
C LYS A 52 4.79 2.68 -17.14
N GLU A 53 5.93 2.20 -16.69
CA GLU A 53 6.14 0.78 -16.43
C GLU A 53 5.21 0.26 -15.33
N LEU A 54 5.10 0.98 -14.21
CA LEU A 54 4.20 0.63 -13.11
C LEU A 54 2.72 0.65 -13.54
N TYR A 55 2.34 1.60 -14.38
CA TYR A 55 0.97 1.72 -14.87
C TYR A 55 0.61 0.61 -15.88
N GLU A 56 1.52 0.28 -16.79
CA GLU A 56 1.31 -0.78 -17.80
C GLU A 56 1.30 -2.17 -17.18
N LYS A 57 2.20 -2.44 -16.25
CA LYS A 57 2.29 -3.72 -15.54
C LYS A 57 1.33 -3.83 -14.38
N GLN A 58 0.86 -2.70 -13.85
CA GLN A 58 0.06 -2.60 -12.63
C GLN A 58 0.76 -3.21 -11.41
N VAL A 59 0.09 -3.23 -10.26
CA VAL A 59 0.65 -3.76 -9.02
C VAL A 59 -0.32 -4.69 -8.30
N ARG A 60 0.23 -5.60 -7.50
CA ARG A 60 -0.52 -6.44 -6.56
C ARG A 60 0.15 -6.39 -5.19
N ILE A 61 -0.65 -6.38 -4.16
CA ILE A 61 -0.19 -6.31 -2.77
C ILE A 61 -0.39 -7.66 -2.12
N SER A 62 0.66 -8.19 -1.50
CA SER A 62 0.58 -9.34 -0.61
C SER A 62 0.26 -8.83 0.79
N ALA A 63 -1.00 -8.95 1.21
CA ALA A 63 -1.47 -8.46 2.50
C ALA A 63 -1.11 -9.40 3.67
N VAL A 64 -0.98 -10.69 3.40
CA VAL A 64 -0.60 -11.72 4.38
C VAL A 64 0.52 -12.58 3.81
N ASN A 65 1.53 -12.80 4.63
CA ASN A 65 2.71 -13.58 4.27
C ASN A 65 3.00 -14.59 5.40
N LEU A 66 2.80 -15.86 5.13
CA LEU A 66 3.05 -16.92 6.08
C LEU A 66 4.21 -17.79 5.59
N ASP A 67 5.31 -17.77 6.33
CA ASP A 67 6.44 -18.66 6.11
C ASP A 67 6.13 -20.00 6.79
N LEU A 68 6.07 -21.06 5.98
CA LEU A 68 5.75 -22.42 6.39
C LEU A 68 6.88 -23.40 6.02
N ASP A 69 8.12 -22.97 6.09
CA ASP A 69 9.32 -23.76 5.77
C ASP A 69 9.35 -25.13 6.46
N VAL A 70 8.73 -25.23 7.64
CA VAL A 70 8.57 -26.50 8.37
C VAL A 70 7.90 -27.59 7.51
N LEU A 71 7.03 -27.22 6.58
CA LEU A 71 6.36 -28.16 5.68
C LEU A 71 7.30 -28.72 4.60
N GLY A 72 8.37 -28.01 4.29
CA GLY A 72 9.36 -28.44 3.29
C GLY A 72 10.06 -29.74 3.65
N ASN A 73 10.12 -30.08 4.94
CA ASN A 73 10.76 -31.31 5.44
C ASN A 73 9.82 -32.51 5.45
N LEU A 74 8.56 -32.36 5.09
CA LEU A 74 7.60 -33.47 5.05
C LEU A 74 7.79 -34.34 3.79
N PRO A 75 7.58 -35.68 3.87
CA PRO A 75 7.52 -36.53 2.67
C PRO A 75 6.44 -36.03 1.69
N GLY A 76 6.68 -36.16 0.38
CA GLY A 76 5.89 -35.52 -0.69
C GLY A 76 4.39 -35.59 -0.51
N GLY A 77 3.79 -36.76 -0.34
CA GLY A 77 2.34 -36.86 -0.19
C GLY A 77 1.76 -36.23 1.07
N PHE A 78 2.55 -36.15 2.16
CA PHE A 78 2.18 -35.42 3.38
C PHE A 78 2.37 -33.92 3.22
N LYS A 79 3.39 -33.49 2.48
CA LYS A 79 3.65 -32.08 2.18
C LYS A 79 2.46 -31.44 1.46
N GLU A 80 2.02 -32.06 0.36
CA GLU A 80 0.87 -31.57 -0.42
C GLU A 80 -0.39 -31.48 0.43
N THR A 81 -0.70 -32.53 1.20
CA THR A 81 -1.87 -32.51 2.10
C THR A 81 -1.76 -31.43 3.17
N ALA A 82 -0.56 -31.16 3.69
CA ALA A 82 -0.35 -30.11 4.70
C ALA A 82 -0.50 -28.70 4.08
N MET A 83 0.00 -28.50 2.85
CA MET A 83 -0.19 -27.25 2.10
C MET A 83 -1.68 -26.98 1.83
N ASP A 84 -2.44 -28.00 1.37
CA ASP A 84 -3.88 -27.87 1.14
C ASP A 84 -4.62 -27.48 2.41
N LYS A 85 -4.30 -28.12 3.54
CA LYS A 85 -4.90 -27.79 4.83
C LYS A 85 -4.53 -26.39 5.33
N ALA A 86 -3.28 -25.96 5.12
CA ALA A 86 -2.86 -24.60 5.47
C ALA A 86 -3.64 -23.57 4.64
N THR A 87 -3.76 -23.80 3.33
CA THR A 87 -4.57 -22.96 2.43
C THR A 87 -6.01 -22.89 2.90
N GLU A 88 -6.66 -24.03 3.16
CA GLU A 88 -8.02 -24.10 3.65
C GLU A 88 -8.20 -23.37 4.99
N LEU A 89 -7.25 -23.49 5.91
CA LEU A 89 -7.29 -22.81 7.20
C LEU A 89 -7.20 -21.29 7.04
N VAL A 90 -6.29 -20.81 6.19
CA VAL A 90 -6.13 -19.36 5.90
C VAL A 90 -7.42 -18.83 5.25
N ASP A 91 -7.93 -19.51 4.23
CA ASP A 91 -9.16 -19.14 3.54
C ASP A 91 -10.36 -19.03 4.49
N LYS A 92 -10.51 -19.98 5.39
CA LYS A 92 -11.65 -20.01 6.33
C LYS A 92 -11.53 -19.13 7.56
N THR A 93 -10.31 -18.83 8.02
CA THR A 93 -10.10 -18.18 9.32
C THR A 93 -9.44 -16.80 9.25
N ILE A 94 -8.64 -16.54 8.22
CA ILE A 94 -7.91 -15.29 8.06
C ILE A 94 -8.61 -14.38 7.04
N ILE A 95 -8.88 -14.89 5.85
CA ILE A 95 -9.47 -14.11 4.74
C ILE A 95 -10.80 -13.44 5.14
N PRO A 96 -11.76 -14.10 5.83
CA PRO A 96 -13.03 -13.47 6.19
C PRO A 96 -12.93 -12.30 7.18
N LYS A 97 -11.74 -12.07 7.76
CA LYS A 97 -11.51 -10.92 8.65
C LYS A 97 -11.22 -9.62 7.89
N PHE A 98 -10.98 -9.72 6.60
CA PHE A 98 -10.71 -8.59 5.73
C PHE A 98 -11.93 -8.33 4.83
N ASP A 99 -12.26 -7.07 4.59
CA ASP A 99 -13.26 -6.65 3.58
C ASP A 99 -12.60 -6.54 2.20
N MET A 100 -11.94 -7.63 1.77
CA MET A 100 -11.12 -7.68 0.55
C MET A 100 -11.18 -9.08 -0.06
N ASP A 101 -11.03 -9.17 -1.38
CA ASP A 101 -10.82 -10.43 -2.07
C ASP A 101 -9.32 -10.72 -2.20
N PHE A 102 -8.94 -11.94 -1.92
CA PHE A 102 -7.56 -12.39 -2.02
C PHE A 102 -7.46 -13.67 -2.84
N GLU A 103 -6.36 -13.77 -3.57
CA GLU A 103 -5.88 -15.03 -4.14
C GLU A 103 -4.81 -15.61 -3.21
N LEU A 104 -4.95 -16.89 -2.85
CA LEU A 104 -3.96 -17.60 -2.04
C LEU A 104 -2.94 -18.26 -2.95
N ILE A 105 -1.68 -17.81 -2.84
CA ILE A 105 -0.60 -18.21 -3.74
C ILE A 105 0.60 -18.70 -2.92
N TRP A 106 1.19 -19.82 -3.34
CA TRP A 106 2.44 -20.33 -2.81
C TRP A 106 3.63 -19.87 -3.68
N GLY A 107 4.71 -19.46 -3.04
CA GLY A 107 6.01 -19.34 -3.70
C GLY A 107 6.23 -18.16 -4.64
N THR A 108 5.63 -17.00 -4.38
CA THR A 108 5.76 -15.82 -5.28
C THR A 108 7.16 -15.22 -5.34
N ASP A 109 7.99 -15.40 -4.30
CA ASP A 109 9.30 -14.78 -4.15
C ASP A 109 10.47 -15.79 -4.19
N GLY A 110 10.21 -16.98 -4.74
CA GLY A 110 11.18 -18.06 -4.80
C GLY A 110 11.25 -18.93 -3.53
N ASN A 111 10.42 -18.64 -2.52
CA ASN A 111 10.24 -19.51 -1.37
C ASN A 111 8.95 -20.33 -1.53
N ASP A 112 9.10 -21.59 -1.98
CA ASP A 112 7.99 -22.50 -2.26
C ASP A 112 7.11 -22.81 -1.03
N MET A 113 7.61 -22.53 0.17
CA MET A 113 6.89 -22.76 1.43
C MET A 113 6.26 -21.50 1.99
N ARG A 114 6.19 -20.43 1.23
CA ARG A 114 5.51 -19.21 1.62
C ARG A 114 4.11 -19.16 1.04
N LEU A 115 3.11 -19.15 1.91
CA LEU A 115 1.71 -18.91 1.53
C LEU A 115 1.38 -17.42 1.66
N GLN A 116 0.89 -16.83 0.58
CA GLN A 116 0.56 -15.41 0.52
C GLN A 116 -0.92 -15.21 0.16
N ALA A 117 -1.54 -14.24 0.83
CA ALA A 117 -2.85 -13.71 0.42
C ALA A 117 -2.62 -12.41 -0.36
N ILE A 118 -2.88 -12.44 -1.65
CA ILE A 118 -2.53 -11.40 -2.61
C ILE A 118 -3.81 -10.74 -3.13
N GLU A 119 -3.85 -9.42 -3.06
CA GLU A 119 -4.95 -8.60 -3.59
C GLU A 119 -5.04 -8.70 -5.11
N GLU A 120 -6.19 -8.30 -5.67
CA GLU A 120 -6.36 -8.15 -7.12
C GLU A 120 -5.39 -7.10 -7.69
N VAL A 121 -5.24 -7.15 -9.01
CA VAL A 121 -4.41 -6.19 -9.76
C VAL A 121 -4.98 -4.78 -9.62
N GLN A 122 -4.12 -3.81 -9.29
CA GLN A 122 -4.50 -2.42 -9.05
C GLN A 122 -3.61 -1.47 -9.86
N SER A 123 -4.19 -0.32 -10.25
CA SER A 123 -3.40 0.77 -10.80
C SER A 123 -2.69 1.55 -9.69
N PRO A 124 -1.39 1.86 -9.84
CA PRO A 124 -0.69 2.72 -8.88
C PRO A 124 -1.06 4.21 -9.01
N VAL A 125 -1.80 4.57 -10.05
CA VAL A 125 -2.23 5.95 -10.34
C VAL A 125 -3.72 5.96 -10.59
N ASN A 126 -4.44 6.79 -9.85
CA ASN A 126 -5.87 6.98 -10.01
C ASN A 126 -6.20 8.43 -10.41
N ARG A 127 -7.37 8.62 -11.02
CA ARG A 127 -7.93 9.96 -11.22
C ARG A 127 -8.73 10.36 -10.00
N HIS A 128 -8.45 11.57 -9.50
CA HIS A 128 -9.26 12.15 -8.46
C HIS A 128 -10.72 12.33 -8.97
N PRO A 129 -11.73 11.81 -8.26
CA PRO A 129 -13.11 11.76 -8.78
C PRO A 129 -13.69 13.15 -9.07
N ASP A 130 -13.41 14.15 -8.24
CA ASP A 130 -13.99 15.49 -8.39
C ASP A 130 -13.16 16.37 -9.36
N THR A 131 -11.83 16.23 -9.41
CA THR A 131 -10.96 17.10 -10.22
C THR A 131 -10.53 16.48 -11.55
N GLY A 132 -10.62 15.16 -11.68
CA GLY A 132 -10.11 14.40 -12.82
C GLY A 132 -8.58 14.37 -12.92
N ARG A 133 -7.85 14.96 -11.99
CA ARG A 133 -6.39 15.01 -12.01
C ARG A 133 -5.79 13.66 -11.59
N PRO A 134 -4.68 13.25 -12.22
CA PRO A 134 -4.00 12.04 -11.82
C PRO A 134 -3.28 12.25 -10.49
N ALA A 135 -3.36 11.24 -9.64
CA ALA A 135 -2.64 11.21 -8.38
C ALA A 135 -2.00 9.83 -8.19
N TRP A 136 -0.82 9.80 -7.60
CA TRP A 136 -0.24 8.60 -7.06
C TRP A 136 -1.14 8.08 -5.93
N PHE A 137 -1.64 6.87 -6.11
CA PHE A 137 -2.58 6.22 -5.19
C PHE A 137 -2.13 4.78 -4.97
N CYS A 138 -0.99 4.62 -4.30
CA CYS A 138 -0.36 3.32 -4.14
C CYS A 138 0.39 3.25 -2.81
N ASN A 139 0.13 2.17 -2.08
CA ASN A 139 0.70 1.95 -0.76
C ASN A 139 2.14 1.37 -0.81
N MET A 140 2.82 1.45 -1.96
CA MET A 140 4.17 0.93 -2.17
C MET A 140 5.18 1.41 -1.13
N HIS A 141 5.14 2.70 -0.79
CA HIS A 141 6.05 3.28 0.20
C HIS A 141 5.89 2.65 1.59
N ASN A 142 4.68 2.22 1.95
CA ASN A 142 4.42 1.54 3.22
C ASN A 142 4.67 0.03 3.14
N GLN A 143 4.28 -0.61 2.04
CA GLN A 143 4.11 -2.06 1.97
C GLN A 143 5.27 -2.80 1.31
N ALA A 144 6.06 -2.14 0.45
CA ALA A 144 7.20 -2.79 -0.20
C ALA A 144 8.22 -3.29 0.84
N ARG A 145 8.44 -4.61 0.90
CA ARG A 145 9.40 -5.26 1.80
C ARG A 145 10.79 -4.68 1.63
N PHE A 146 11.23 -4.50 0.39
CA PHE A 146 12.52 -3.91 0.06
C PHE A 146 12.76 -2.54 0.74
N LEU A 147 11.73 -1.70 0.86
CA LEU A 147 11.81 -0.39 1.52
C LEU A 147 11.75 -0.54 3.03
N ARG A 148 10.85 -1.37 3.53
CA ARG A 148 10.63 -1.59 4.97
C ARG A 148 11.87 -2.15 5.66
N ASP A 149 12.54 -3.12 5.04
CA ASP A 149 13.72 -3.76 5.62
C ASP A 149 14.92 -2.81 5.76
N ARG A 150 14.87 -1.65 5.10
CA ARG A 150 15.87 -0.59 5.16
C ARG A 150 15.55 0.52 6.17
N ARG A 151 14.37 0.46 6.78
CA ARG A 151 13.92 1.47 7.76
C ARG A 151 14.21 1.02 9.18
N PRO A 152 14.45 1.99 10.11
CA PRO A 152 14.53 1.68 11.54
C PRO A 152 13.23 1.04 12.05
N CYS A 153 13.32 0.15 13.03
CA CYS A 153 12.18 -0.50 13.67
C CYS A 153 11.28 -1.26 12.67
N ALA A 154 11.90 -2.12 11.88
CA ALA A 154 11.17 -3.01 10.97
C ALA A 154 10.10 -3.84 11.70
N VAL A 155 8.99 -4.08 11.02
CA VAL A 155 7.95 -4.98 11.51
C VAL A 155 8.49 -6.42 11.49
N PRO A 156 8.11 -7.29 12.44
CA PRO A 156 8.47 -8.71 12.39
C PRO A 156 8.07 -9.36 11.06
N GLU A 157 8.84 -10.35 10.59
CA GLU A 157 8.61 -11.00 9.28
C GLU A 157 7.24 -11.66 9.16
N VAL A 158 6.73 -12.21 10.23
CA VAL A 158 5.42 -12.87 10.24
C VAL A 158 4.31 -11.84 10.00
N GLY A 159 3.52 -12.05 8.98
CA GLY A 159 2.42 -11.16 8.59
C GLY A 159 2.84 -9.90 7.83
N MET A 160 4.08 -9.83 7.36
CA MET A 160 4.56 -8.69 6.56
C MET A 160 3.92 -8.65 5.18
N THR A 161 3.55 -7.44 4.77
CA THR A 161 3.10 -7.15 3.41
C THR A 161 4.29 -7.07 2.44
N ASP A 162 4.01 -7.23 1.16
CA ASP A 162 4.93 -6.95 0.06
C ASP A 162 4.16 -6.47 -1.17
N ILE A 163 4.87 -6.02 -2.21
CA ILE A 163 4.27 -5.54 -3.44
C ILE A 163 5.01 -6.10 -4.66
N TYR A 164 4.25 -6.47 -5.67
CA TYR A 164 4.72 -7.05 -6.92
C TYR A 164 4.11 -6.30 -8.11
N PHE A 165 4.66 -6.50 -9.31
CA PHE A 165 3.92 -6.20 -10.52
C PHE A 165 2.64 -7.06 -10.62
N GLY A 166 1.70 -6.68 -11.48
CA GLY A 166 0.43 -7.40 -11.66
C GLY A 166 0.57 -8.86 -12.07
N ASP A 167 1.68 -9.23 -12.71
CA ASP A 167 2.04 -10.60 -13.08
C ASP A 167 2.82 -11.35 -11.96
N LEU A 168 2.91 -10.76 -10.77
CA LEU A 168 3.66 -11.26 -9.61
C LEU A 168 5.18 -11.24 -9.75
N SER A 169 5.72 -10.68 -10.81
CA SER A 169 7.17 -10.45 -10.90
C SER A 169 7.62 -9.37 -9.91
N LEU A 170 8.88 -9.45 -9.48
CA LEU A 170 9.45 -8.50 -8.53
C LEU A 170 9.61 -7.13 -9.17
N ILE A 171 9.24 -6.08 -8.43
CA ILE A 171 9.54 -4.71 -8.80
C ILE A 171 11.02 -4.44 -8.52
N PRO A 172 11.81 -3.93 -9.50
CA PRO A 172 13.22 -3.66 -9.31
C PRO A 172 13.51 -2.77 -8.12
N GLY A 173 14.55 -3.09 -7.32
CA GLY A 173 14.92 -2.33 -6.14
C GLY A 173 15.30 -0.87 -6.43
N GLU A 174 15.87 -0.58 -7.60
CA GLU A 174 16.14 0.78 -8.05
C GLU A 174 14.85 1.58 -8.31
N MET A 175 13.82 0.95 -8.88
CA MET A 175 12.51 1.57 -9.06
C MET A 175 11.84 1.86 -7.72
N LEU A 176 11.86 0.90 -6.80
CA LEU A 176 11.36 1.08 -5.43
C LEU A 176 12.12 2.21 -4.71
N SER A 177 13.44 2.28 -4.87
CA SER A 177 14.27 3.34 -4.27
C SER A 177 13.95 4.72 -4.85
N HIS A 178 13.68 4.82 -6.15
CA HIS A 178 13.23 6.05 -6.79
C HIS A 178 11.89 6.52 -6.24
N VAL A 179 10.88 5.62 -6.21
CA VAL A 179 9.56 5.91 -5.63
C VAL A 179 9.68 6.36 -4.17
N ASN A 180 10.50 5.65 -3.37
CA ASN A 180 10.75 6.02 -1.98
C ASN A 180 11.30 7.44 -1.87
N LYS A 181 12.33 7.77 -2.66
CA LYS A 181 12.93 9.10 -2.64
C LYS A 181 11.92 10.19 -2.96
N VAL A 182 11.13 10.02 -4.02
CA VAL A 182 10.10 11.00 -4.39
C VAL A 182 9.04 11.13 -3.31
N CYS A 183 8.61 10.03 -2.71
CA CYS A 183 7.68 10.04 -1.58
C CYS A 183 8.25 10.84 -0.40
N GLU A 184 9.48 10.55 0.01
CA GLU A 184 10.14 11.22 1.14
C GLU A 184 10.37 12.72 0.87
N ASP A 185 10.77 13.10 -0.35
CA ASP A 185 10.95 14.50 -0.75
C ASP A 185 9.62 15.31 -0.69
N ASN A 186 8.47 14.62 -0.71
CA ASN A 186 7.14 15.23 -0.66
C ASN A 186 6.47 15.12 0.73
N ILE A 187 7.12 14.51 1.72
CA ILE A 187 6.57 14.42 3.08
C ILE A 187 6.49 15.79 3.74
N VAL A 188 5.35 16.07 4.32
CA VAL A 188 5.11 17.22 5.21
C VAL A 188 4.72 16.68 6.58
N HIS A 189 5.51 16.97 7.60
CA HIS A 189 5.22 16.60 8.97
C HIS A 189 4.11 17.48 9.56
N VAL A 190 3.20 16.84 10.29
CA VAL A 190 2.06 17.48 10.95
C VAL A 190 2.13 17.19 12.44
N PRO A 191 2.77 18.08 13.22
CA PRO A 191 2.84 17.90 14.67
C PRO A 191 1.46 18.16 15.27
N MET A 192 0.79 17.10 15.72
CA MET A 192 -0.54 17.19 16.31
C MET A 192 -0.45 17.26 17.84
N LYS A 193 -1.28 18.14 18.43
CA LYS A 193 -1.51 18.24 19.87
C LYS A 193 -2.82 17.54 20.25
N ALA A 194 -3.00 17.26 21.54
CA ALA A 194 -4.26 16.72 22.02
C ALA A 194 -5.44 17.66 21.67
N GLY A 195 -6.46 17.13 21.05
CA GLY A 195 -7.62 17.84 20.52
C GLY A 195 -7.55 18.22 19.04
N ASP A 196 -6.37 18.12 18.42
CA ASP A 196 -6.25 18.42 16.99
C ASP A 196 -6.94 17.35 16.14
N VAL A 197 -7.54 17.80 15.05
CA VAL A 197 -8.15 16.96 14.02
C VAL A 197 -7.55 17.33 12.66
N LEU A 198 -6.97 16.33 11.98
CA LEU A 198 -6.51 16.43 10.60
C LEU A 198 -7.52 15.75 9.69
N LEU A 199 -8.16 16.52 8.80
CA LEU A 199 -9.06 16.00 7.76
C LEU A 199 -8.31 15.96 6.43
N CYS A 200 -8.24 14.79 5.82
CA CYS A 200 -7.56 14.55 4.55
C CYS A 200 -8.56 14.13 3.46
N ASP A 201 -8.42 14.72 2.28
CA ASP A 201 -8.94 14.15 1.05
C ASP A 201 -8.14 12.89 0.72
N ASN A 202 -8.71 11.73 0.94
CA ASN A 202 -7.99 10.47 0.84
C ASN A 202 -7.69 10.05 -0.60
N TYR A 203 -8.41 10.58 -1.61
CA TYR A 203 -8.07 10.33 -3.01
C TYR A 203 -6.80 11.06 -3.48
N ARG A 204 -6.42 12.10 -2.76
CA ARG A 204 -5.27 12.93 -3.10
C ARG A 204 -4.12 12.79 -2.11
N VAL A 205 -4.40 12.66 -0.82
CA VAL A 205 -3.41 12.77 0.25
C VAL A 205 -3.07 11.39 0.80
N LEU A 206 -1.81 11.01 0.66
CA LEU A 206 -1.23 9.89 1.38
C LEU A 206 -0.79 10.35 2.76
N HIS A 207 -0.81 9.43 3.71
CA HIS A 207 -0.43 9.73 5.09
C HIS A 207 0.40 8.59 5.70
N GLY A 208 1.07 8.91 6.78
CA GLY A 208 1.89 7.96 7.52
C GLY A 208 2.23 8.48 8.91
N ARG A 209 3.11 7.77 9.61
CA ARG A 209 3.49 8.08 10.99
C ARG A 209 4.90 7.64 11.31
N ASP A 210 5.66 8.53 11.93
CA ASP A 210 7.00 8.22 12.43
C ASP A 210 7.00 7.20 13.58
N ILE A 211 8.17 6.61 13.81
CA ILE A 211 8.41 5.79 15.00
C ILE A 211 8.13 6.61 16.26
N PHE A 212 7.72 5.94 17.32
CA PHE A 212 7.49 6.60 18.61
C PHE A 212 7.76 5.71 19.80
N GLU A 213 7.96 6.35 20.93
CA GLU A 213 8.09 5.73 22.23
C GLU A 213 7.09 6.30 23.24
N GLY A 214 6.70 5.47 24.19
CA GLY A 214 5.68 5.79 25.18
C GLY A 214 4.25 5.53 24.70
N ASP A 215 3.31 6.12 25.43
CA ASP A 215 1.88 6.05 25.09
C ASP A 215 1.54 7.06 24.01
N ARG A 216 0.66 6.65 23.10
CA ARG A 216 0.07 7.48 22.07
C ARG A 216 -1.35 7.01 21.80
N LEU A 217 -2.30 7.95 21.69
CA LEU A 217 -3.68 7.64 21.35
C LEU A 217 -4.17 8.58 20.24
N HIS A 218 -4.39 8.02 19.08
CA HIS A 218 -5.06 8.65 17.95
C HIS A 218 -6.21 7.75 17.50
N ALA A 219 -7.25 8.34 16.97
CA ALA A 219 -8.31 7.63 16.27
C ALA A 219 -8.34 8.06 14.80
N VAL A 220 -8.84 7.19 13.96
CA VAL A 220 -9.14 7.46 12.56
C VAL A 220 -10.61 7.20 12.30
N SER A 221 -11.24 8.07 11.52
CA SER A 221 -12.59 7.87 10.98
C SER A 221 -12.55 8.05 9.48
N TRP A 222 -13.22 7.14 8.77
CA TRP A 222 -13.31 7.15 7.33
C TRP A 222 -14.68 7.64 6.89
N PHE A 223 -14.69 8.48 5.85
CA PHE A 223 -15.91 9.01 5.25
C PHE A 223 -15.92 8.63 3.78
N GLY A 224 -17.03 8.06 3.32
CA GLY A 224 -17.22 7.70 1.92
C GLY A 224 -18.70 7.63 1.60
N ASP A 225 -19.02 7.71 0.31
CA ASP A 225 -20.32 7.27 -0.16
C ASP A 225 -20.29 5.75 -0.27
N GLU A 226 -21.36 5.05 0.12
CA GLU A 226 -21.49 3.59 0.02
C GLU A 226 -21.35 3.06 -1.44
N LYS A 227 -21.22 3.98 -2.41
CA LYS A 227 -21.14 3.73 -3.85
C LYS A 227 -19.85 4.22 -4.51
N ALA A 228 -18.88 4.73 -3.77
CA ALA A 228 -17.60 5.14 -4.35
C ALA A 228 -16.77 3.87 -4.64
N ASP A 229 -17.07 3.21 -5.74
CA ASP A 229 -16.13 2.29 -6.34
C ASP A 229 -14.84 3.04 -6.65
N VAL A 230 -13.69 2.43 -6.39
CA VAL A 230 -12.40 2.92 -6.91
C VAL A 230 -12.62 3.13 -8.40
N ALA A 231 -12.44 4.36 -8.86
CA ALA A 231 -12.83 4.75 -10.21
C ALA A 231 -12.15 3.81 -11.20
N ASP A 232 -12.95 2.93 -11.79
CA ASP A 232 -12.54 2.13 -12.95
C ASP A 232 -12.10 3.12 -14.02
N THR A 233 -10.81 3.17 -14.28
CA THR A 233 -10.23 4.01 -15.33
C THR A 233 -10.53 3.47 -16.72
N GLY A 234 -11.68 2.83 -16.93
CA GLY A 234 -12.29 2.18 -18.11
C GLY A 234 -11.81 2.53 -19.51
N GLY A 235 -10.55 2.88 -19.68
CA GLY A 235 -9.85 3.07 -20.95
C GLY A 235 -8.73 2.04 -21.11
N LYS A 236 -8.36 1.73 -22.33
CA LYS A 236 -7.16 0.93 -22.56
C LYS A 236 -5.96 1.62 -21.88
N PRO A 237 -5.11 0.91 -21.13
CA PRO A 237 -4.01 1.48 -20.35
C PRO A 237 -3.18 2.54 -21.10
N GLY A 238 -2.88 2.30 -22.38
CA GLY A 238 -2.10 3.23 -23.21
C GLY A 238 -2.77 4.59 -23.48
N ASP A 239 -4.08 4.63 -23.64
CA ASP A 239 -4.81 5.86 -23.97
C ASP A 239 -4.94 6.77 -22.75
N VAL A 240 -5.13 6.18 -21.59
CA VAL A 240 -5.25 6.91 -20.30
C VAL A 240 -3.89 7.50 -19.92
N LEU A 241 -2.81 6.73 -20.04
CA LEU A 241 -1.45 7.19 -19.72
C LEU A 241 -1.01 8.32 -20.65
N ASN A 242 -1.24 8.19 -21.97
CA ASN A 242 -0.89 9.24 -22.94
C ASN A 242 -1.68 10.52 -22.67
N ASN A 243 -2.97 10.42 -22.32
CA ASN A 243 -3.78 11.58 -21.93
C ASN A 243 -3.28 12.19 -20.60
N LEU A 244 -2.86 11.37 -19.64
CA LEU A 244 -2.28 11.83 -18.37
C LEU A 244 -0.97 12.57 -18.60
N LEU A 245 -0.02 11.98 -19.32
CA LEU A 245 1.27 12.58 -19.62
C LEU A 245 1.12 13.86 -20.46
N ASN A 246 0.27 13.87 -21.48
CA ASN A 246 0.03 15.04 -22.33
C ASN A 246 -0.61 16.20 -21.56
N THR A 247 -1.48 15.94 -20.59
CA THR A 247 -2.09 17.01 -19.76
C THR A 247 -1.05 17.74 -18.93
N PHE A 248 0.06 17.09 -18.56
CA PHE A 248 1.11 17.67 -17.73
C PHE A 248 2.32 18.21 -18.51
N LEU A 249 2.57 17.68 -19.71
CA LEU A 249 3.71 18.12 -20.53
C LEU A 249 3.39 19.37 -21.37
N VAL A 250 2.13 19.65 -21.64
CA VAL A 250 1.67 20.81 -22.44
C VAL A 250 1.44 22.07 -21.60
N GLY A 251 1.51 21.97 -20.28
CA GLY A 251 1.30 23.07 -19.34
C GLY A 251 2.58 23.73 -18.80
N LYS A 252 3.72 23.65 -19.52
CA LYS A 252 4.95 24.38 -19.21
C LYS A 252 5.17 25.53 -20.15
#